data_2d5f4542aba98836838ce09301a6140c
#
_entry.id   2d5f4542aba98836838ce09301a6140c
#
_cell.length_a   1.000
_cell.length_b   1.000
_cell.length_c   1.000
_cell.angle_alpha   90.00
_cell.angle_beta   90.00
_cell.angle_gamma   90.00
#
_symmetry.space_group_name_H-M   'P 1'
#
loop_
_entity.id
_entity.type
_entity.pdbx_description
1 polymer ?
#
loop_
_entity_poly.entity_id
_entity_poly.type
_entity_poly.pdbx_seq_one_letter_code
_entity_poly.pdbx_strand_id
1 'polypeptide(L)'
;MAKTRTYFCIDMKSFYASVECAERGYNPFETNLVVADLTRGKNALCLAITPAMKAQGIRNRCRLSEIPSNVKYEVAPPRMALYIEYAADIYSLYLDYFDPRDIHVYSIDESFLDVTDYLAPKHMDAVTFAKHLMNEIADRFHIPATAGIGTNLYLAKIALDITAKHAKDHVGVLDEEKYRQTLWDHRPITDFWMVAGGTARRLERYGVFDMRGVTQMDTGLMYKVFGKNAELLIDHAWGREPCLISDIKAYKSKSKSVSFSQILPRDYTFQEARTVMHEMALNGAAELMRRKVITSKVGIFVGYTHDELAPTKGMAKLDVTTALASFLVEAALRVYDKTTDRCTKIRRLGITFEDVCDEGCEGYNLFTNFDAVERERTVQQTVLDIRQRYGKNAVLRGINYMPEGTQRERNGFIGGHRAGYDDKSRKS
;
A
#
# COMPACT_ATOMS: atom_id res chain seq x y z
N MET A 1 31.85 -22.35 4.23
CA MET A 1 31.07 -21.73 3.13
C MET A 1 29.74 -21.29 3.70
N ALA A 2 29.29 -20.08 3.41
CA ALA A 2 27.95 -19.67 3.81
C ALA A 2 26.91 -20.59 3.13
N LYS A 3 25.91 -21.05 3.87
CA LYS A 3 24.84 -21.90 3.35
C LYS A 3 24.07 -21.12 2.27
N THR A 4 23.96 -21.69 1.07
CA THR A 4 23.12 -21.09 0.01
C THR A 4 21.68 -21.05 0.52
N ARG A 5 21.06 -19.86 0.55
CA ARG A 5 19.67 -19.70 0.97
C ARG A 5 18.71 -19.98 -0.18
N THR A 6 17.49 -20.31 0.17
CA THR A 6 16.39 -20.48 -0.78
C THR A 6 15.17 -19.73 -0.25
N TYR A 7 14.65 -18.83 -1.08
CA TYR A 7 13.47 -18.03 -0.76
C TYR A 7 12.35 -18.33 -1.73
N PHE A 8 11.13 -18.39 -1.23
CA PHE A 8 9.93 -18.32 -2.05
C PHE A 8 9.34 -16.91 -1.98
N CYS A 9 8.81 -16.43 -3.09
CA CYS A 9 7.89 -15.31 -3.17
C CYS A 9 6.60 -15.85 -3.78
N ILE A 10 5.51 -15.90 -3.00
CA ILE A 10 4.22 -16.45 -3.41
C ILE A 10 3.21 -15.31 -3.51
N ASP A 11 2.52 -15.21 -4.66
CA ASP A 11 1.50 -14.20 -4.99
C ASP A 11 0.18 -14.86 -5.35
N MET A 12 -0.92 -14.34 -4.82
CA MET A 12 -2.28 -14.79 -5.11
C MET A 12 -2.78 -14.12 -6.39
N LYS A 13 -3.01 -14.92 -7.43
CA LYS A 13 -3.43 -14.40 -8.74
C LYS A 13 -4.74 -13.62 -8.66
N SER A 14 -4.70 -12.33 -9.04
CA SER A 14 -5.89 -11.48 -9.09
C SER A 14 -6.66 -11.47 -7.76
N PHE A 15 -5.98 -11.45 -6.63
CA PHE A 15 -6.45 -11.81 -5.30
C PHE A 15 -7.91 -11.42 -5.02
N TYR A 16 -8.25 -10.12 -5.05
CA TYR A 16 -9.62 -9.68 -4.74
C TYR A 16 -10.68 -10.30 -5.68
N ALA A 17 -10.37 -10.41 -6.97
CA ALA A 17 -11.29 -11.01 -7.92
C ALA A 17 -11.41 -12.53 -7.73
N SER A 18 -10.31 -13.21 -7.36
CA SER A 18 -10.30 -14.63 -7.04
C SER A 18 -11.06 -14.93 -5.76
N VAL A 19 -10.94 -14.09 -4.70
CA VAL A 19 -11.76 -14.21 -3.49
C VAL A 19 -13.24 -14.06 -3.84
N GLU A 20 -13.62 -13.05 -4.66
CA GLU A 20 -15.00 -12.87 -5.07
C GLU A 20 -15.53 -14.05 -5.90
N CYS A 21 -14.68 -14.70 -6.70
CA CYS A 21 -15.03 -15.94 -7.41
C CYS A 21 -15.21 -17.11 -6.43
N ALA A 22 -14.29 -17.31 -5.48
CA ALA A 22 -14.34 -18.38 -4.48
C ALA A 22 -15.65 -18.30 -3.66
N GLU A 23 -16.02 -17.11 -3.20
CA GLU A 23 -17.26 -16.85 -2.46
C GLU A 23 -18.55 -17.16 -3.24
N ARG A 24 -18.48 -17.14 -4.58
CA ARG A 24 -19.61 -17.43 -5.47
C ARG A 24 -19.57 -18.84 -6.07
N GLY A 25 -18.53 -19.61 -5.77
CA GLY A 25 -18.29 -20.92 -6.39
C GLY A 25 -17.94 -20.82 -7.89
N TYR A 26 -17.30 -19.73 -8.31
CA TYR A 26 -16.89 -19.50 -9.69
C TYR A 26 -15.42 -19.87 -9.91
N ASN A 27 -15.12 -20.35 -11.12
CA ASN A 27 -13.74 -20.52 -11.56
C ASN A 27 -13.19 -19.18 -12.09
N PRO A 28 -12.14 -18.58 -11.47
CA PRO A 28 -11.59 -17.29 -11.88
C PRO A 28 -10.92 -17.31 -13.27
N PHE A 29 -10.59 -18.49 -13.80
CA PHE A 29 -10.04 -18.64 -15.15
C PHE A 29 -11.09 -18.68 -16.26
N GLU A 30 -12.38 -18.86 -15.89
CA GLU A 30 -13.50 -18.97 -16.83
C GLU A 30 -14.49 -17.81 -16.68
N THR A 31 -14.54 -17.20 -15.50
CA THR A 31 -15.51 -16.16 -15.18
C THR A 31 -14.92 -14.77 -15.37
N ASN A 32 -15.64 -13.91 -16.11
CA ASN A 32 -15.30 -12.49 -16.22
C ASN A 32 -15.88 -11.74 -15.02
N LEU A 33 -15.03 -11.38 -14.06
CA LEU A 33 -15.43 -10.62 -12.88
C LEU A 33 -14.44 -9.49 -12.59
N VAL A 34 -14.99 -8.34 -12.19
CA VAL A 34 -14.24 -7.13 -11.84
C VAL A 34 -14.61 -6.72 -10.43
N VAL A 35 -13.62 -6.37 -9.62
CA VAL A 35 -13.85 -5.72 -8.32
C VAL A 35 -13.75 -4.22 -8.49
N ALA A 36 -14.88 -3.50 -8.38
CA ALA A 36 -14.92 -2.05 -8.51
C ALA A 36 -16.06 -1.43 -7.69
N ASP A 37 -15.87 -0.19 -7.23
CA ASP A 37 -16.90 0.56 -6.51
C ASP A 37 -17.78 1.37 -7.50
N LEU A 38 -18.95 0.83 -7.83
CA LEU A 38 -19.90 1.45 -8.75
C LEU A 38 -20.40 2.83 -8.30
N THR A 39 -20.32 3.16 -7.01
CA THR A 39 -20.71 4.50 -6.54
C THR A 39 -19.81 5.61 -7.06
N ARG A 40 -18.62 5.25 -7.57
CA ARG A 40 -17.68 6.15 -8.24
C ARG A 40 -17.96 6.31 -9.75
N GLY A 41 -19.06 5.73 -10.24
CA GLY A 41 -19.51 5.82 -11.62
C GLY A 41 -18.67 5.03 -12.61
N LYS A 42 -18.84 5.30 -13.91
CA LYS A 42 -18.15 4.59 -15.02
C LYS A 42 -16.62 4.75 -15.02
N ASN A 43 -16.11 5.75 -14.32
CA ASN A 43 -14.67 5.97 -14.17
C ASN A 43 -14.08 5.29 -12.93
N ALA A 44 -14.84 4.44 -12.25
CA ALA A 44 -14.35 3.64 -11.13
C ALA A 44 -13.13 2.82 -11.55
N LEU A 45 -12.09 2.82 -10.70
CA LEU A 45 -10.91 2.00 -10.90
C LEU A 45 -11.24 0.54 -10.59
N CYS A 46 -10.89 -0.36 -11.49
CA CYS A 46 -10.94 -1.80 -11.26
C CYS A 46 -9.79 -2.17 -10.31
N LEU A 47 -10.11 -2.55 -9.07
CA LEU A 47 -9.12 -2.93 -8.06
C LEU A 47 -8.46 -4.25 -8.41
N ALA A 48 -9.24 -5.17 -8.96
CA ALA A 48 -8.79 -6.43 -9.53
C ALA A 48 -9.73 -6.87 -10.65
N ILE A 49 -9.21 -7.65 -11.58
CA ILE A 49 -9.95 -8.36 -12.61
C ILE A 49 -9.51 -9.82 -12.62
N THR A 50 -10.39 -10.72 -13.01
CA THR A 50 -10.10 -12.16 -13.05
C THR A 50 -9.02 -12.50 -14.08
N PRO A 51 -8.31 -13.64 -13.91
CA PRO A 51 -7.42 -14.18 -14.94
C PRO A 51 -8.09 -14.36 -16.30
N ALA A 52 -9.38 -14.76 -16.34
CA ALA A 52 -10.16 -14.86 -17.57
C ALA A 52 -10.21 -13.54 -18.34
N MET A 53 -10.41 -12.42 -17.65
CA MET A 53 -10.41 -11.09 -18.29
C MET A 53 -9.01 -10.65 -18.72
N LYS A 54 -7.98 -10.99 -17.94
CA LYS A 54 -6.57 -10.71 -18.32
C LYS A 54 -6.18 -11.48 -19.60
N ALA A 55 -6.66 -12.72 -19.74
CA ALA A 55 -6.43 -13.54 -20.94
C ALA A 55 -7.08 -12.92 -22.21
N GLN A 56 -8.13 -12.11 -22.06
CA GLN A 56 -8.77 -11.34 -23.14
C GLN A 56 -8.05 -10.01 -23.43
N GLY A 57 -6.88 -9.76 -22.84
CA GLY A 57 -6.09 -8.56 -23.06
C GLY A 57 -6.54 -7.34 -22.25
N ILE A 58 -7.48 -7.51 -21.31
CA ILE A 58 -7.92 -6.40 -20.45
C ILE A 58 -6.83 -6.13 -19.40
N ARG A 59 -6.43 -4.87 -19.31
CA ARG A 59 -5.35 -4.44 -18.43
C ARG A 59 -5.82 -4.39 -16.97
N ASN A 60 -5.02 -4.94 -16.06
CA ASN A 60 -5.25 -4.78 -14.63
C ASN A 60 -5.25 -3.30 -14.22
N ARG A 61 -6.08 -2.93 -13.24
CA ARG A 61 -6.27 -1.55 -12.78
C ARG A 61 -6.72 -0.57 -13.86
N CYS A 62 -7.42 -1.04 -14.90
CA CYS A 62 -8.14 -0.19 -15.84
C CYS A 62 -9.32 0.51 -15.17
N ARG A 63 -9.92 1.48 -15.83
CA ARG A 63 -11.24 2.02 -15.44
C ARG A 63 -12.35 1.16 -16.03
N LEU A 64 -13.52 1.12 -15.40
CA LEU A 64 -14.67 0.39 -15.94
C LEU A 64 -15.01 0.85 -17.38
N SER A 65 -14.86 2.15 -17.67
CA SER A 65 -15.08 2.73 -19.01
C SER A 65 -14.06 2.30 -20.07
N GLU A 66 -12.93 1.72 -19.67
CA GLU A 66 -11.88 1.23 -20.57
C GLU A 66 -12.09 -0.24 -20.96
N ILE A 67 -13.02 -0.94 -20.32
CA ILE A 67 -13.35 -2.31 -20.68
C ILE A 67 -14.19 -2.30 -21.96
N PRO A 68 -13.80 -3.08 -23.01
CA PRO A 68 -14.52 -3.11 -24.26
C PRO A 68 -15.99 -3.51 -24.09
N SER A 69 -16.91 -2.84 -24.77
CA SER A 69 -18.35 -3.02 -24.63
C SER A 69 -18.86 -4.39 -25.06
N ASN A 70 -18.10 -5.12 -25.85
CA ASN A 70 -18.41 -6.50 -26.27
C ASN A 70 -18.06 -7.55 -25.19
N VAL A 71 -17.33 -7.18 -24.14
CA VAL A 71 -16.99 -8.08 -23.03
C VAL A 71 -18.10 -8.01 -21.98
N LYS A 72 -18.79 -9.13 -21.77
CA LYS A 72 -19.73 -9.28 -20.65
C LYS A 72 -18.98 -9.67 -19.40
N TYR A 73 -19.23 -8.99 -18.29
CA TYR A 73 -18.59 -9.24 -16.99
C TYR A 73 -19.52 -8.90 -15.81
N GLU A 74 -19.24 -9.50 -14.67
CA GLU A 74 -19.87 -9.17 -13.39
C GLU A 74 -19.03 -8.13 -12.64
N VAL A 75 -19.68 -7.21 -11.91
CA VAL A 75 -19.00 -6.26 -11.03
C VAL A 75 -19.30 -6.59 -9.58
N ALA A 76 -18.25 -6.95 -8.83
CA ALA A 76 -18.33 -7.14 -7.40
C ALA A 76 -17.91 -5.85 -6.67
N PRO A 77 -18.67 -5.38 -5.67
CA PRO A 77 -18.23 -4.28 -4.81
C PRO A 77 -17.04 -4.73 -3.94
N PRO A 78 -16.08 -3.84 -3.61
CA PRO A 78 -14.96 -4.17 -2.74
C PRO A 78 -15.43 -4.59 -1.35
N ARG A 79 -14.87 -5.69 -0.83
CA ARG A 79 -15.09 -6.22 0.52
C ARG A 79 -13.74 -6.38 1.24
N MET A 80 -13.08 -5.24 1.55
CA MET A 80 -11.70 -5.25 2.04
C MET A 80 -11.50 -6.04 3.34
N ALA A 81 -12.50 -6.10 4.22
CA ALA A 81 -12.45 -6.91 5.43
C ALA A 81 -12.35 -8.41 5.11
N LEU A 82 -13.19 -8.87 4.19
CA LEU A 82 -13.15 -10.26 3.71
C LEU A 82 -11.78 -10.60 3.08
N TYR A 83 -11.22 -9.70 2.28
CA TYR A 83 -9.91 -9.95 1.68
C TYR A 83 -8.80 -10.04 2.72
N ILE A 84 -8.90 -9.28 3.81
CA ILE A 84 -7.96 -9.39 4.95
C ILE A 84 -8.15 -10.73 5.69
N GLU A 85 -9.38 -11.20 5.86
CA GLU A 85 -9.68 -12.53 6.44
C GLU A 85 -9.03 -13.65 5.63
N TYR A 86 -9.25 -13.67 4.30
CA TYR A 86 -8.58 -14.64 3.42
C TYR A 86 -7.05 -14.54 3.47
N ALA A 87 -6.50 -13.34 3.50
CA ALA A 87 -5.05 -13.15 3.64
C ALA A 87 -4.52 -13.67 4.97
N ALA A 88 -5.28 -13.49 6.07
CA ALA A 88 -4.93 -14.02 7.40
C ALA A 88 -5.00 -15.54 7.43
N ASP A 89 -5.98 -16.15 6.79
CA ASP A 89 -6.14 -17.60 6.70
C ASP A 89 -5.01 -18.23 5.88
N ILE A 90 -4.61 -17.60 4.77
CA ILE A 90 -3.43 -18.02 3.98
C ILE A 90 -2.14 -17.86 4.79
N TYR A 91 -2.00 -16.79 5.58
CA TYR A 91 -0.88 -16.64 6.49
C TYR A 91 -0.88 -17.74 7.56
N SER A 92 -2.04 -18.12 8.10
CA SER A 92 -2.16 -19.23 9.04
C SER A 92 -1.74 -20.57 8.42
N LEU A 93 -2.05 -20.81 7.12
CA LEU A 93 -1.54 -21.95 6.40
C LEU A 93 0.00 -21.95 6.35
N TYR A 94 0.62 -20.79 6.11
CA TYR A 94 2.10 -20.72 6.14
C TYR A 94 2.67 -21.06 7.52
N LEU A 95 1.98 -20.73 8.61
CA LEU A 95 2.41 -21.07 9.98
C LEU A 95 2.36 -22.57 10.26
N ASP A 96 1.60 -23.39 9.49
CA ASP A 96 1.62 -24.84 9.57
C ASP A 96 2.97 -25.43 9.07
N TYR A 97 3.73 -24.64 8.29
CA TYR A 97 4.97 -25.08 7.62
C TYR A 97 6.22 -24.35 8.10
N PHE A 98 6.10 -23.08 8.53
CA PHE A 98 7.23 -22.19 8.78
C PHE A 98 7.10 -21.48 10.13
N ASP A 99 8.23 -21.21 10.74
CA ASP A 99 8.31 -20.30 11.89
C ASP A 99 7.94 -18.86 11.44
N PRO A 100 7.19 -18.09 12.25
CA PRO A 100 6.87 -16.71 11.91
C PRO A 100 8.08 -15.83 11.57
N ARG A 101 9.27 -16.13 12.13
CA ARG A 101 10.52 -15.40 11.83
C ARG A 101 10.96 -15.53 10.36
N ASP A 102 10.58 -16.62 9.68
CA ASP A 102 10.96 -16.94 8.30
C ASP A 102 9.91 -16.52 7.27
N ILE A 103 8.81 -15.90 7.73
CA ILE A 103 7.73 -15.37 6.90
C ILE A 103 7.77 -13.84 6.91
N HIS A 104 7.78 -13.21 5.74
CA HIS A 104 7.57 -11.77 5.57
C HIS A 104 6.38 -11.50 4.67
N VAL A 105 5.30 -10.98 5.24
CA VAL A 105 4.12 -10.51 4.49
C VAL A 105 4.48 -9.19 3.81
N TYR A 106 4.65 -9.22 2.48
CA TYR A 106 5.02 -8.06 1.68
C TYR A 106 3.82 -7.20 1.32
N SER A 107 2.70 -7.85 0.99
CA SER A 107 1.40 -7.21 0.73
C SER A 107 0.25 -8.11 1.20
N ILE A 108 -0.99 -7.71 0.93
CA ILE A 108 -2.17 -8.51 1.29
C ILE A 108 -2.25 -9.83 0.51
N ASP A 109 -1.60 -9.91 -0.65
CA ASP A 109 -1.64 -11.02 -1.60
C ASP A 109 -0.27 -11.65 -1.87
N GLU A 110 0.81 -11.13 -1.26
CA GLU A 110 2.17 -11.56 -1.53
C GLU A 110 2.99 -11.75 -0.26
N SER A 111 3.70 -12.87 -0.17
CA SER A 111 4.56 -13.20 0.97
C SER A 111 5.90 -13.77 0.52
N PHE A 112 6.97 -13.42 1.25
CA PHE A 112 8.28 -14.06 1.17
C PHE A 112 8.45 -15.07 2.29
N LEU A 113 9.02 -16.24 1.95
CA LEU A 113 9.28 -17.34 2.86
C LEU A 113 10.75 -17.74 2.73
N ASP A 114 11.50 -17.76 3.82
CA ASP A 114 12.83 -18.38 3.85
C ASP A 114 12.65 -19.89 4.06
N VAL A 115 12.85 -20.67 3.02
CA VAL A 115 12.61 -22.12 3.05
C VAL A 115 13.90 -22.94 3.23
N THR A 116 15.02 -22.26 3.47
CA THR A 116 16.38 -22.85 3.50
C THR A 116 16.50 -24.04 4.42
N ASP A 117 15.95 -23.96 5.61
CA ASP A 117 16.07 -25.00 6.64
C ASP A 117 14.92 -26.02 6.60
N TYR A 118 13.93 -25.84 5.72
CA TYR A 118 12.73 -26.68 5.65
C TYR A 118 12.76 -27.73 4.54
N LEU A 119 13.62 -27.55 3.52
CA LEU A 119 13.69 -28.48 2.36
C LEU A 119 14.23 -29.85 2.74
N ALA A 120 15.36 -29.89 3.45
CA ALA A 120 16.02 -31.15 3.82
C ALA A 120 15.15 -32.02 4.76
N PRO A 121 14.54 -31.51 5.85
CA PRO A 121 13.66 -32.30 6.69
C PRO A 121 12.43 -32.86 5.99
N LYS A 122 11.95 -32.15 4.96
CA LYS A 122 10.78 -32.58 4.17
C LYS A 122 11.13 -33.52 3.01
N HIS A 123 12.42 -33.74 2.75
CA HIS A 123 12.90 -34.52 1.60
C HIS A 123 12.31 -34.06 0.26
N MET A 124 12.08 -32.74 0.11
CA MET A 124 11.53 -32.15 -1.10
C MET A 124 12.52 -31.15 -1.71
N ASP A 125 12.55 -31.09 -3.03
CA ASP A 125 13.17 -29.97 -3.73
C ASP A 125 12.28 -28.72 -3.66
N ALA A 126 12.89 -27.55 -3.92
CA ALA A 126 12.21 -26.28 -3.78
C ALA A 126 10.99 -26.12 -4.70
N VAL A 127 11.05 -26.65 -5.93
CA VAL A 127 9.93 -26.57 -6.90
C VAL A 127 8.76 -27.41 -6.44
N THR A 128 9.02 -28.63 -6.01
CA THR A 128 8.00 -29.56 -5.48
C THR A 128 7.33 -28.96 -4.25
N PHE A 129 8.11 -28.36 -3.34
CA PHE A 129 7.55 -27.77 -2.14
C PHE A 129 6.74 -26.50 -2.43
N ALA A 130 7.19 -25.65 -3.36
CA ALA A 130 6.41 -24.48 -3.78
C ALA A 130 5.05 -24.89 -4.40
N LYS A 131 5.05 -25.90 -5.27
CA LYS A 131 3.82 -26.47 -5.86
C LYS A 131 2.89 -27.06 -4.80
N HIS A 132 3.44 -27.75 -3.80
CA HIS A 132 2.64 -28.28 -2.70
C HIS A 132 1.90 -27.15 -1.97
N LEU A 133 2.60 -26.07 -1.61
CA LEU A 133 1.96 -24.90 -0.95
C LEU A 133 0.92 -24.24 -1.85
N MET A 134 1.20 -24.08 -3.15
CA MET A 134 0.25 -23.52 -4.10
C MET A 134 -1.02 -24.37 -4.23
N ASN A 135 -0.89 -25.70 -4.24
CA ASN A 135 -2.03 -26.62 -4.27
C ASN A 135 -2.83 -26.55 -2.96
N GLU A 136 -2.18 -26.52 -1.79
CA GLU A 136 -2.86 -26.35 -0.51
C GLU A 136 -3.69 -25.03 -0.47
N ILE A 137 -3.16 -23.94 -1.02
CA ILE A 137 -3.89 -22.68 -1.13
C ILE A 137 -5.09 -22.83 -2.07
N ALA A 138 -4.90 -23.48 -3.22
CA ALA A 138 -5.96 -23.70 -4.19
C ALA A 138 -7.06 -24.62 -3.64
N ASP A 139 -6.70 -25.67 -2.95
CA ASP A 139 -7.64 -26.67 -2.39
C ASP A 139 -8.45 -26.08 -1.22
N ARG A 140 -7.79 -25.33 -0.32
CA ARG A 140 -8.44 -24.79 0.89
C ARG A 140 -9.23 -23.51 0.63
N PHE A 141 -8.72 -22.63 -0.25
CA PHE A 141 -9.28 -21.29 -0.43
C PHE A 141 -9.83 -21.02 -1.83
N HIS A 142 -9.64 -21.93 -2.77
CA HIS A 142 -10.03 -21.80 -4.18
C HIS A 142 -9.37 -20.57 -4.87
N ILE A 143 -8.18 -20.20 -4.41
CA ILE A 143 -7.41 -19.07 -4.94
C ILE A 143 -6.16 -19.60 -5.65
N PRO A 144 -5.99 -19.29 -6.95
CA PRO A 144 -4.77 -19.67 -7.67
C PRO A 144 -3.58 -18.81 -7.23
N ALA A 145 -2.41 -19.46 -7.08
CA ALA A 145 -1.17 -18.80 -6.71
C ALA A 145 -0.10 -18.90 -7.80
N THR A 146 0.95 -18.12 -7.66
CA THR A 146 2.18 -18.13 -8.47
C THR A 146 3.36 -18.07 -7.54
N ALA A 147 4.44 -18.79 -7.82
CA ALA A 147 5.63 -18.82 -6.98
C ALA A 147 6.90 -18.43 -7.76
N GLY A 148 7.71 -17.59 -7.15
CA GLY A 148 9.08 -17.32 -7.54
C GLY A 148 10.04 -17.94 -6.52
N ILE A 149 11.06 -18.61 -6.99
CA ILE A 149 12.10 -19.27 -6.19
C ILE A 149 13.43 -18.59 -6.50
N GLY A 150 14.15 -18.15 -5.48
CA GLY A 150 15.43 -17.46 -5.67
C GLY A 150 16.42 -17.76 -4.54
N THR A 151 17.70 -17.51 -4.80
CA THR A 151 18.79 -17.63 -3.82
C THR A 151 18.85 -16.42 -2.87
N ASN A 152 18.08 -15.39 -3.15
CA ASN A 152 17.86 -14.21 -2.31
C ASN A 152 16.46 -13.62 -2.56
N LEU A 153 16.04 -12.64 -1.76
CA LEU A 153 14.70 -12.04 -1.84
C LEU A 153 14.45 -11.36 -3.20
N TYR A 154 15.46 -10.68 -3.75
CA TYR A 154 15.34 -10.04 -5.07
C TYR A 154 15.10 -11.07 -6.17
N LEU A 155 15.90 -12.12 -6.25
CA LEU A 155 15.77 -13.15 -7.27
C LEU A 155 14.46 -13.94 -7.14
N ALA A 156 13.99 -14.20 -5.91
CA ALA A 156 12.67 -14.80 -5.69
C ALA A 156 11.54 -13.91 -6.26
N LYS A 157 11.63 -12.58 -6.02
CA LYS A 157 10.65 -11.62 -6.56
C LYS A 157 10.72 -11.51 -8.08
N ILE A 158 11.92 -11.46 -8.67
CA ILE A 158 12.09 -11.40 -10.13
C ILE A 158 11.63 -12.71 -10.79
N ALA A 159 11.91 -13.86 -10.15
CA ALA A 159 11.41 -15.15 -10.62
C ALA A 159 9.87 -15.17 -10.66
N LEU A 160 9.21 -14.59 -9.66
CA LEU A 160 7.75 -14.43 -9.62
C LEU A 160 7.25 -13.52 -10.73
N ASP A 161 7.79 -12.30 -10.82
CA ASP A 161 7.24 -11.24 -11.65
C ASP A 161 7.51 -11.43 -13.15
N ILE A 162 8.64 -12.04 -13.51
CA ILE A 162 9.05 -12.20 -14.91
C ILE A 162 8.99 -13.68 -15.33
N THR A 163 9.70 -14.57 -14.64
CA THR A 163 9.89 -15.95 -15.10
C THR A 163 8.61 -16.79 -14.96
N ALA A 164 7.95 -16.73 -13.79
CA ALA A 164 6.76 -17.55 -13.50
C ALA A 164 5.55 -17.19 -14.38
N LYS A 165 5.46 -15.94 -14.86
CA LYS A 165 4.39 -15.53 -15.78
C LYS A 165 4.39 -16.27 -17.10
N HIS A 166 5.56 -16.75 -17.54
CA HIS A 166 5.74 -17.48 -18.78
C HIS A 166 5.85 -19.01 -18.56
N ALA A 167 5.90 -19.45 -17.32
CA ALA A 167 5.93 -20.88 -16.97
C ALA A 167 4.52 -21.47 -16.93
N LYS A 168 4.34 -22.67 -17.56
CA LYS A 168 3.05 -23.37 -17.60
C LYS A 168 2.54 -23.76 -16.22
N ASP A 169 3.44 -24.05 -15.30
CA ASP A 169 3.17 -24.45 -13.92
C ASP A 169 3.18 -23.29 -12.92
N HIS A 170 3.32 -22.06 -13.42
CA HIS A 170 3.34 -20.83 -12.62
C HIS A 170 4.45 -20.78 -11.56
N VAL A 171 5.55 -21.51 -11.77
CA VAL A 171 6.73 -21.48 -10.91
C VAL A 171 7.93 -20.96 -11.69
N GLY A 172 8.57 -19.92 -11.18
CA GLY A 172 9.83 -19.38 -11.71
C GLY A 172 11.00 -19.74 -10.77
N VAL A 173 12.17 -20.04 -11.33
CA VAL A 173 13.38 -20.33 -10.53
C VAL A 173 14.54 -19.52 -11.08
N LEU A 174 15.21 -18.74 -10.19
CA LEU A 174 16.40 -17.97 -10.52
C LEU A 174 17.47 -18.11 -9.44
N ASP A 175 18.69 -18.29 -9.89
CA ASP A 175 19.92 -17.96 -9.17
C ASP A 175 20.64 -16.81 -9.88
N GLU A 176 21.76 -16.34 -9.36
CA GLU A 176 22.51 -15.21 -9.93
C GLU A 176 23.02 -15.51 -11.34
N GLU A 177 23.41 -16.75 -11.61
CA GLU A 177 23.94 -17.14 -12.92
C GLU A 177 22.83 -17.15 -13.97
N LYS A 178 21.73 -17.84 -13.67
CA LYS A 178 20.56 -17.93 -14.57
C LYS A 178 19.94 -16.55 -14.80
N TYR A 179 19.88 -15.69 -13.75
CA TYR A 179 19.44 -14.32 -13.88
C TYR A 179 20.27 -13.56 -14.91
N ARG A 180 21.61 -13.63 -14.81
CA ARG A 180 22.51 -12.95 -15.75
C ARG A 180 22.39 -13.47 -17.17
N GLN A 181 22.24 -14.78 -17.33
CA GLN A 181 22.12 -15.43 -18.64
C GLN A 181 20.79 -15.13 -19.35
N THR A 182 19.69 -14.98 -18.60
CA THR A 182 18.35 -14.94 -19.18
C THR A 182 17.65 -13.58 -19.09
N LEU A 183 18.00 -12.74 -18.10
CA LEU A 183 17.24 -11.51 -17.81
C LEU A 183 18.06 -10.22 -17.89
N TRP A 184 19.38 -10.27 -18.05
CA TRP A 184 20.18 -9.04 -18.13
C TRP A 184 19.75 -8.10 -19.27
N ASP A 185 19.27 -8.66 -20.40
CA ASP A 185 18.82 -7.92 -21.57
C ASP A 185 17.29 -7.79 -21.62
N HIS A 186 16.57 -8.20 -20.56
CA HIS A 186 15.12 -8.10 -20.49
C HIS A 186 14.65 -6.65 -20.50
N ARG A 187 13.61 -6.36 -21.29
CA ARG A 187 12.96 -5.05 -21.40
C ARG A 187 11.43 -5.19 -21.34
N PRO A 188 10.76 -4.20 -20.77
CA PRO A 188 11.25 -2.92 -20.24
C PRO A 188 11.93 -3.10 -18.87
N ILE A 189 12.90 -2.26 -18.53
CA ILE A 189 13.61 -2.29 -17.23
C ILE A 189 12.66 -2.06 -16.03
N THR A 190 11.49 -1.49 -16.26
CA THR A 190 10.44 -1.28 -15.24
C THR A 190 9.74 -2.57 -14.79
N ASP A 191 9.99 -3.70 -15.43
CA ASP A 191 9.52 -5.00 -14.97
C ASP A 191 10.33 -5.52 -13.76
N PHE A 192 11.52 -4.95 -13.56
CA PHE A 192 12.35 -5.31 -12.42
C PHE A 192 11.89 -4.60 -11.15
N TRP A 193 11.79 -5.36 -10.08
CA TRP A 193 11.42 -4.87 -8.76
C TRP A 193 12.29 -3.68 -8.34
N MET A 194 11.69 -2.66 -7.76
CA MET A 194 12.28 -1.38 -7.35
C MET A 194 12.73 -0.44 -8.50
N VAL A 195 12.52 -0.81 -9.76
CA VAL A 195 12.75 0.09 -10.91
C VAL A 195 11.43 0.66 -11.41
N ALA A 196 11.06 1.83 -10.91
CA ALA A 196 9.88 2.55 -11.39
C ALA A 196 10.23 3.49 -12.57
N GLY A 197 9.20 4.02 -13.24
CA GLY A 197 9.35 4.91 -14.40
C GLY A 197 10.26 6.14 -14.17
N GLY A 198 10.35 6.64 -12.92
CA GLY A 198 11.29 7.71 -12.58
C GLY A 198 12.76 7.30 -12.63
N THR A 199 13.06 6.07 -12.21
CA THR A 199 14.39 5.46 -12.31
C THR A 199 14.72 5.16 -13.77
N ALA A 200 13.79 4.52 -14.48
CA ALA A 200 13.95 4.19 -15.90
C ALA A 200 14.26 5.44 -16.75
N ARG A 201 13.49 6.53 -16.63
CA ARG A 201 13.75 7.79 -17.37
C ARG A 201 15.11 8.43 -17.03
N ARG A 202 15.64 8.23 -15.82
CA ARG A 202 16.98 8.71 -15.47
C ARG A 202 18.08 7.87 -16.11
N LEU A 203 17.91 6.55 -16.15
CA LEU A 203 18.81 5.61 -16.84
C LEU A 203 18.82 5.85 -18.35
N GLU A 204 17.67 6.06 -18.95
CA GLU A 204 17.49 6.34 -20.39
C GLU A 204 18.31 7.54 -20.87
N ARG A 205 18.48 8.58 -20.04
CA ARG A 205 19.33 9.75 -20.35
C ARG A 205 20.80 9.39 -20.55
N TYR A 206 21.22 8.23 -20.08
CA TYR A 206 22.58 7.69 -20.23
C TYR A 206 22.63 6.50 -21.19
N GLY A 207 21.55 6.26 -21.96
CA GLY A 207 21.47 5.16 -22.92
C GLY A 207 21.31 3.77 -22.28
N VAL A 208 20.84 3.70 -21.02
CA VAL A 208 20.67 2.46 -20.27
C VAL A 208 19.19 2.07 -20.22
N PHE A 209 18.86 0.88 -20.78
CA PHE A 209 17.48 0.39 -20.96
C PHE A 209 17.22 -0.97 -20.31
N ASP A 210 18.26 -1.63 -19.77
CA ASP A 210 18.22 -2.97 -19.21
C ASP A 210 19.24 -3.13 -18.09
N MET A 211 19.23 -4.28 -17.39
CA MET A 211 20.12 -4.52 -16.25
C MET A 211 21.58 -4.70 -16.68
N ARG A 212 21.87 -5.21 -17.88
CA ARG A 212 23.22 -5.25 -18.43
C ARG A 212 23.80 -3.85 -18.54
N GLY A 213 23.03 -2.91 -19.07
CA GLY A 213 23.47 -1.51 -19.17
C GLY A 213 23.77 -0.89 -17.80
N VAL A 214 22.99 -1.22 -16.76
CA VAL A 214 23.26 -0.75 -15.39
C VAL A 214 24.62 -1.26 -14.89
N THR A 215 24.98 -2.52 -15.15
CA THR A 215 26.28 -3.08 -14.72
C THR A 215 27.48 -2.44 -15.42
N GLN A 216 27.27 -1.80 -16.57
CA GLN A 216 28.30 -1.14 -17.37
C GLN A 216 28.45 0.35 -17.05
N MET A 217 27.54 0.94 -16.29
CA MET A 217 27.66 2.34 -15.88
C MET A 217 28.79 2.53 -14.87
N ASP A 218 29.47 3.67 -14.97
CA ASP A 218 30.44 4.09 -13.96
C ASP A 218 29.77 4.23 -12.59
N THR A 219 30.36 3.61 -11.58
CA THR A 219 29.82 3.59 -10.22
C THR A 219 29.70 4.99 -9.61
N GLY A 220 30.69 5.87 -9.86
CA GLY A 220 30.66 7.26 -9.37
C GLY A 220 29.51 8.04 -9.99
N LEU A 221 29.24 7.83 -11.30
CA LEU A 221 28.10 8.42 -11.99
C LEU A 221 26.77 7.89 -11.41
N MET A 222 26.68 6.59 -11.10
CA MET A 222 25.49 5.99 -10.47
C MET A 222 25.16 6.67 -9.14
N TYR A 223 26.15 6.84 -8.26
CA TYR A 223 25.95 7.55 -6.99
C TYR A 223 25.59 9.02 -7.18
N LYS A 224 26.14 9.69 -8.18
CA LYS A 224 25.81 11.08 -8.52
C LYS A 224 24.33 11.22 -8.96
N VAL A 225 23.81 10.25 -9.72
CA VAL A 225 22.45 10.29 -10.30
C VAL A 225 21.40 9.78 -9.31
N PHE A 226 21.70 8.74 -8.54
CA PHE A 226 20.71 8.02 -7.71
C PHE A 226 20.96 8.17 -6.19
N GLY A 227 22.08 8.78 -5.77
CA GLY A 227 22.47 8.88 -4.37
C GLY A 227 22.63 7.48 -3.74
N LYS A 228 22.14 7.31 -2.52
CA LYS A 228 22.21 6.02 -1.80
C LYS A 228 21.45 4.87 -2.51
N ASN A 229 20.45 5.19 -3.32
CA ASN A 229 19.71 4.19 -4.08
C ASN A 229 20.55 3.57 -5.22
N ALA A 230 21.73 4.13 -5.53
CA ALA A 230 22.65 3.54 -6.50
C ALA A 230 23.15 2.17 -6.05
N GLU A 231 23.46 1.99 -4.77
CA GLU A 231 23.93 0.72 -4.21
C GLU A 231 22.93 -0.41 -4.47
N LEU A 232 21.67 -0.18 -4.10
CA LEU A 232 20.60 -1.14 -4.35
C LEU A 232 20.45 -1.47 -5.84
N LEU A 233 20.47 -0.46 -6.71
CA LEU A 233 20.32 -0.66 -8.15
C LEU A 233 21.48 -1.42 -8.76
N ILE A 234 22.70 -1.17 -8.32
CA ILE A 234 23.91 -1.89 -8.73
C ILE A 234 23.84 -3.35 -8.28
N ASP A 235 23.55 -3.60 -7.00
CA ASP A 235 23.45 -4.96 -6.46
C ASP A 235 22.37 -5.76 -7.17
N HIS A 236 21.18 -5.19 -7.37
CA HIS A 236 20.10 -5.84 -8.11
C HIS A 236 20.47 -6.12 -9.57
N ALA A 237 21.22 -5.24 -10.24
CA ALA A 237 21.69 -5.51 -11.59
C ALA A 237 22.63 -6.73 -11.66
N TRP A 238 23.37 -7.02 -10.59
CA TRP A 238 24.18 -8.23 -10.47
C TRP A 238 23.43 -9.43 -9.91
N GLY A 239 22.14 -9.29 -9.59
CA GLY A 239 21.31 -10.35 -8.97
C GLY A 239 21.63 -10.56 -7.49
N ARG A 240 22.16 -9.56 -6.80
CA ARG A 240 22.53 -9.62 -5.39
C ARG A 240 21.48 -8.91 -4.53
N GLU A 241 21.20 -9.48 -3.36
CA GLU A 241 20.38 -8.85 -2.32
C GLU A 241 20.89 -9.34 -0.95
N PRO A 242 21.59 -8.49 -0.21
CA PRO A 242 22.13 -8.87 1.08
C PRO A 242 21.07 -8.88 2.20
N CYS A 243 19.91 -8.22 1.99
CA CYS A 243 18.87 -8.10 3.00
C CYS A 243 18.20 -9.47 3.26
N LEU A 244 18.06 -9.81 4.54
CA LEU A 244 17.38 -11.01 5.00
C LEU A 244 16.02 -10.66 5.61
N ILE A 245 15.11 -11.65 5.74
CA ILE A 245 13.83 -11.46 6.44
C ILE A 245 14.06 -10.98 7.88
N SER A 246 15.11 -11.49 8.56
CA SER A 246 15.49 -11.03 9.90
C SER A 246 15.82 -9.53 9.96
N ASP A 247 16.49 -9.00 8.92
CA ASP A 247 16.84 -7.58 8.85
C ASP A 247 15.61 -6.71 8.66
N ILE A 248 14.67 -7.16 7.80
CA ILE A 248 13.38 -6.49 7.61
C ILE A 248 12.60 -6.43 8.93
N LYS A 249 12.55 -7.53 9.67
CA LYS A 249 11.85 -7.61 10.96
C LYS A 249 12.51 -6.78 12.07
N ALA A 250 13.83 -6.69 12.06
CA ALA A 250 14.59 -5.87 13.00
C ALA A 250 14.54 -4.36 12.67
N TYR A 251 14.14 -4.00 11.44
CA TYR A 251 14.14 -2.62 11.00
C TYR A 251 13.10 -1.78 11.74
N LYS A 252 13.57 -0.70 12.37
CA LYS A 252 12.71 0.33 12.97
C LYS A 252 12.72 1.57 12.10
N SER A 253 11.55 1.98 11.63
CA SER A 253 11.43 3.18 10.82
C SER A 253 11.96 4.40 11.59
N LYS A 254 12.84 5.16 10.91
CA LYS A 254 13.34 6.45 11.40
C LYS A 254 12.43 7.62 10.98
N SER A 255 11.30 7.33 10.34
CA SER A 255 10.37 8.36 9.91
C SER A 255 9.78 9.09 11.11
N LYS A 256 9.91 10.40 11.09
CA LYS A 256 9.33 11.31 12.09
C LYS A 256 8.11 12.05 11.52
N SER A 257 7.33 11.37 10.68
CA SER A 257 6.13 11.97 10.10
C SER A 257 4.97 10.98 10.02
N VAL A 258 3.76 11.51 10.16
CA VAL A 258 2.49 10.82 9.93
C VAL A 258 1.72 11.60 8.89
N SER A 259 1.30 10.96 7.80
CA SER A 259 0.61 11.63 6.70
C SER A 259 -0.66 10.90 6.27
N PHE A 260 -1.65 11.67 5.83
CA PHE A 260 -2.90 11.19 5.27
C PHE A 260 -3.20 11.95 3.99
N SER A 261 -3.78 11.27 3.02
CA SER A 261 -4.25 11.91 1.80
C SER A 261 -5.55 11.26 1.31
N GLN A 262 -6.30 12.01 0.52
CA GLN A 262 -7.46 11.48 -0.17
C GLN A 262 -7.67 12.17 -1.52
N ILE A 263 -8.22 11.39 -2.45
CA ILE A 263 -8.83 11.92 -3.67
C ILE A 263 -10.30 12.15 -3.34
N LEU A 264 -10.77 13.35 -3.59
CA LEU A 264 -12.17 13.73 -3.32
C LEU A 264 -13.10 13.03 -4.32
N PRO A 265 -14.35 12.69 -3.92
CA PRO A 265 -15.28 11.96 -4.78
C PRO A 265 -15.70 12.75 -6.03
N ARG A 266 -15.70 14.07 -5.96
CA ARG A 266 -15.97 15.02 -7.04
C ARG A 266 -15.02 16.20 -6.97
N ASP A 267 -15.17 17.16 -7.83
CA ASP A 267 -14.47 18.43 -7.77
C ASP A 267 -15.10 19.33 -6.69
N TYR A 268 -14.27 19.82 -5.80
CA TYR A 268 -14.67 20.64 -4.65
C TYR A 268 -14.30 22.11 -4.85
N THR A 269 -15.12 23.00 -4.34
CA THR A 269 -14.77 24.42 -4.20
C THR A 269 -13.78 24.59 -3.05
N PHE A 270 -13.18 25.78 -2.94
CA PHE A 270 -12.32 26.15 -1.82
C PHE A 270 -12.98 25.89 -0.46
N GLN A 271 -14.24 26.31 -0.26
CA GLN A 271 -14.94 26.18 1.03
C GLN A 271 -15.28 24.71 1.34
N GLU A 272 -15.75 23.95 0.36
CA GLU A 272 -16.05 22.54 0.53
C GLU A 272 -14.77 21.75 0.90
N ALA A 273 -13.66 21.99 0.20
CA ALA A 273 -12.40 21.33 0.48
C ALA A 273 -11.79 21.77 1.83
N ARG A 274 -12.07 23.00 2.28
CA ARG A 274 -11.68 23.50 3.61
C ARG A 274 -12.36 22.70 4.73
N THR A 275 -13.65 22.38 4.58
CA THR A 275 -14.39 21.51 5.50
C THR A 275 -13.71 20.12 5.59
N VAL A 276 -13.35 19.54 4.45
CA VAL A 276 -12.66 18.24 4.43
C VAL A 276 -11.26 18.32 5.04
N MET A 277 -10.51 19.41 4.81
CA MET A 277 -9.21 19.63 5.47
C MET A 277 -9.35 19.68 6.99
N HIS A 278 -10.39 20.33 7.50
CA HIS A 278 -10.72 20.33 8.92
C HIS A 278 -10.99 18.90 9.45
N GLU A 279 -11.81 18.11 8.75
CA GLU A 279 -12.03 16.70 9.11
C GLU A 279 -10.72 15.90 9.13
N MET A 280 -9.85 16.11 8.14
CA MET A 280 -8.55 15.43 8.06
C MET A 280 -7.64 15.79 9.23
N ALA A 281 -7.62 17.06 9.64
CA ALA A 281 -6.84 17.51 10.81
C ALA A 281 -7.35 16.89 12.12
N LEU A 282 -8.68 16.83 12.30
CA LEU A 282 -9.31 16.16 13.45
C LEU A 282 -8.98 14.68 13.51
N ASN A 283 -9.04 13.98 12.36
CA ASN A 283 -8.72 12.58 12.27
C ASN A 283 -7.22 12.32 12.50
N GLY A 284 -6.38 13.22 12.01
CA GLY A 284 -4.94 13.20 12.25
C GLY A 284 -4.59 13.34 13.74
N ALA A 285 -5.23 14.27 14.45
CA ALA A 285 -5.09 14.42 15.89
C ALA A 285 -5.44 13.14 16.65
N ALA A 286 -6.58 12.51 16.30
CA ALA A 286 -7.00 11.25 16.88
C ALA A 286 -6.00 10.11 16.61
N GLU A 287 -5.39 10.06 15.41
CA GLU A 287 -4.40 9.05 15.06
C GLU A 287 -3.05 9.28 15.78
N LEU A 288 -2.60 10.53 15.93
CA LEU A 288 -1.41 10.84 16.72
C LEU A 288 -1.60 10.40 18.18
N MET A 289 -2.74 10.72 18.78
CA MET A 289 -3.07 10.28 20.13
C MET A 289 -3.14 8.76 20.25
N ARG A 290 -3.76 8.06 19.30
CA ARG A 290 -3.81 6.60 19.27
C ARG A 290 -2.41 5.96 19.21
N ARG A 291 -1.48 6.60 18.50
CA ARG A 291 -0.07 6.17 18.43
C ARG A 291 0.77 6.61 19.61
N LYS A 292 0.22 7.40 20.52
CA LYS A 292 0.93 8.04 21.65
C LYS A 292 2.13 8.87 21.18
N VAL A 293 1.90 9.68 20.14
CA VAL A 293 2.91 10.58 19.56
C VAL A 293 2.35 11.99 19.40
N ILE A 294 3.23 12.97 19.40
CA ILE A 294 2.94 14.39 19.27
C ILE A 294 3.76 14.99 18.12
N THR A 295 3.37 16.16 17.63
CA THR A 295 4.02 16.83 16.49
C THR A 295 4.27 18.31 16.78
N SER A 296 5.31 18.86 16.15
CA SER A 296 5.60 20.31 16.16
C SER A 296 5.33 21.01 14.83
N LYS A 297 4.93 20.27 13.78
CA LYS A 297 4.69 20.85 12.45
C LYS A 297 3.50 20.19 11.74
N VAL A 298 2.71 21.04 11.07
CA VAL A 298 1.60 20.61 10.22
C VAL A 298 1.84 21.09 8.80
N GLY A 299 1.92 20.13 7.86
CA GLY A 299 2.02 20.40 6.43
C GLY A 299 0.73 20.02 5.71
N ILE A 300 0.40 20.73 4.64
CA ILE A 300 -0.72 20.40 3.76
C ILE A 300 -0.29 20.30 2.30
N PHE A 301 -1.08 19.56 1.55
CA PHE A 301 -0.99 19.42 0.11
C PHE A 301 -2.39 19.59 -0.49
N VAL A 302 -2.50 20.39 -1.56
CA VAL A 302 -3.74 20.58 -2.32
C VAL A 302 -3.46 20.35 -3.79
N GLY A 303 -4.15 19.39 -4.40
CA GLY A 303 -4.09 19.10 -5.85
C GLY A 303 -5.40 19.51 -6.52
N TYR A 304 -5.28 20.18 -7.65
CA TYR A 304 -6.38 20.75 -8.41
C TYR A 304 -6.90 19.78 -9.47
N THR A 305 -8.08 20.07 -10.01
CA THR A 305 -8.75 19.29 -11.03
C THR A 305 -7.97 19.34 -12.36
N HIS A 306 -7.85 18.22 -13.01
CA HIS A 306 -7.23 18.06 -14.35
C HIS A 306 -5.81 18.65 -14.49
N ASP A 307 -5.08 18.82 -13.38
CA ASP A 307 -3.76 19.45 -13.34
C ASP A 307 -3.74 20.88 -13.96
N GLU A 308 -4.89 21.59 -13.91
CA GLU A 308 -5.04 22.98 -14.40
C GLU A 308 -4.10 23.94 -13.68
N LEU A 309 -3.78 23.64 -12.43
CA LEU A 309 -2.83 24.37 -11.60
C LEU A 309 -1.87 23.40 -10.93
N ALA A 310 -0.59 23.78 -10.82
CA ALA A 310 0.38 23.01 -10.07
C ALA A 310 -0.08 22.85 -8.60
N PRO A 311 0.10 21.67 -8.00
CA PRO A 311 -0.31 21.42 -6.62
C PRO A 311 0.36 22.42 -5.65
N THR A 312 -0.43 22.96 -4.73
CA THR A 312 0.09 23.85 -3.68
C THR A 312 0.45 23.05 -2.43
N LYS A 313 1.44 23.54 -1.72
CA LYS A 313 1.94 22.97 -0.46
C LYS A 313 2.22 24.10 0.51
N GLY A 314 2.04 23.82 1.78
CA GLY A 314 2.41 24.74 2.84
C GLY A 314 2.67 24.00 4.13
N MET A 315 3.42 24.65 5.04
CA MET A 315 3.74 24.10 6.35
C MET A 315 3.66 25.20 7.41
N ALA A 316 3.16 24.86 8.57
CA ALA A 316 3.23 25.68 9.77
C ALA A 316 4.00 24.94 10.86
N LYS A 317 4.91 25.66 11.51
CA LYS A 317 5.46 25.25 12.80
C LYS A 317 4.46 25.67 13.89
N LEU A 318 4.25 24.78 14.84
CA LEU A 318 3.44 25.03 16.02
C LEU A 318 4.31 25.69 17.10
N ASP A 319 3.72 26.53 17.91
CA ASP A 319 4.37 27.12 19.09
C ASP A 319 4.43 26.13 20.26
N VAL A 320 3.74 25.01 20.13
CA VAL A 320 3.66 23.91 21.09
C VAL A 320 3.87 22.57 20.36
N THR A 321 4.40 21.58 21.08
CA THR A 321 4.48 20.20 20.56
C THR A 321 3.34 19.39 21.13
N THR A 322 2.39 18.95 20.30
CA THR A 322 1.10 18.43 20.78
C THR A 322 0.41 17.49 19.79
N ALA A 323 -0.58 16.74 20.27
CA ALA A 323 -1.56 16.00 19.47
C ALA A 323 -2.99 16.58 19.62
N LEU A 324 -3.15 17.74 20.26
CA LEU A 324 -4.47 18.32 20.49
C LEU A 324 -5.09 18.88 19.22
N ALA A 325 -6.35 18.54 19.00
CA ALA A 325 -7.06 18.87 17.77
C ALA A 325 -7.19 20.36 17.52
N SER A 326 -7.38 21.18 18.57
CA SER A 326 -7.51 22.64 18.45
C SER A 326 -6.29 23.25 17.75
N PHE A 327 -5.09 22.93 18.21
CA PHE A 327 -3.85 23.45 17.63
C PHE A 327 -3.61 22.95 16.20
N LEU A 328 -3.86 21.65 15.96
CA LEU A 328 -3.59 21.01 14.66
C LEU A 328 -4.58 21.50 13.60
N VAL A 329 -5.85 21.66 13.94
CA VAL A 329 -6.89 22.19 13.06
C VAL A 329 -6.60 23.64 12.72
N GLU A 330 -6.33 24.48 13.72
CA GLU A 330 -6.00 25.88 13.49
C GLU A 330 -4.80 26.04 12.55
N ALA A 331 -3.72 25.32 12.81
CA ALA A 331 -2.52 25.35 11.98
C ALA A 331 -2.80 24.90 10.54
N ALA A 332 -3.52 23.76 10.37
CA ALA A 332 -3.86 23.23 9.06
C ALA A 332 -4.72 24.21 8.25
N LEU A 333 -5.76 24.77 8.86
CA LEU A 333 -6.66 25.73 8.19
C LEU A 333 -5.96 27.06 7.89
N ARG A 334 -5.11 27.56 8.78
CA ARG A 334 -4.29 28.74 8.53
C ARG A 334 -3.38 28.57 7.30
N VAL A 335 -2.71 27.42 7.18
CA VAL A 335 -1.88 27.12 6.01
C VAL A 335 -2.74 26.98 4.76
N TYR A 336 -3.88 26.28 4.86
CA TYR A 336 -4.83 26.11 3.77
C TYR A 336 -5.31 27.45 3.23
N ASP A 337 -5.81 28.33 4.10
CA ASP A 337 -6.35 29.64 3.73
C ASP A 337 -5.31 30.55 3.07
N LYS A 338 -4.02 30.38 3.44
CA LYS A 338 -2.88 31.15 2.89
C LYS A 338 -2.37 30.63 1.55
N THR A 339 -2.37 29.31 1.33
CA THR A 339 -1.63 28.71 0.19
C THR A 339 -2.52 28.16 -0.91
N THR A 340 -3.82 27.97 -0.64
CA THR A 340 -4.75 27.34 -1.58
C THR A 340 -5.35 28.36 -2.52
N ASP A 341 -5.36 28.04 -3.81
CA ASP A 341 -6.08 28.85 -4.81
C ASP A 341 -7.60 28.78 -4.56
N ARG A 342 -8.26 29.95 -4.63
CA ARG A 342 -9.70 30.08 -4.30
C ARG A 342 -10.62 29.85 -5.49
N CYS A 343 -10.08 29.92 -6.70
CA CYS A 343 -10.85 29.89 -7.93
C CYS A 343 -10.89 28.51 -8.57
N THR A 344 -9.76 27.78 -8.51
CA THR A 344 -9.62 26.46 -9.15
C THR A 344 -10.25 25.36 -8.29
N LYS A 345 -10.94 24.43 -8.95
CA LYS A 345 -11.54 23.26 -8.28
C LYS A 345 -10.46 22.33 -7.74
N ILE A 346 -10.75 21.75 -6.58
CA ILE A 346 -9.83 20.88 -5.82
C ILE A 346 -10.24 19.43 -5.94
N ARG A 347 -9.26 18.55 -6.19
CA ARG A 347 -9.48 17.12 -6.36
C ARG A 347 -8.71 16.24 -5.36
N ARG A 348 -7.63 16.76 -4.78
CA ARG A 348 -6.79 16.02 -3.82
C ARG A 348 -6.48 16.87 -2.60
N LEU A 349 -6.52 16.25 -1.45
CA LEU A 349 -6.07 16.85 -0.19
C LEU A 349 -5.10 15.91 0.51
N GLY A 350 -4.10 16.49 1.15
CA GLY A 350 -3.16 15.80 2.01
C GLY A 350 -2.82 16.64 3.24
N ILE A 351 -2.60 15.97 4.36
CA ILE A 351 -2.09 16.55 5.59
C ILE A 351 -0.94 15.71 6.12
N THR A 352 0.10 16.34 6.61
CA THR A 352 1.29 15.71 7.17
C THR A 352 1.63 16.33 8.50
N PHE A 353 1.90 15.52 9.48
CA PHE A 353 2.43 15.88 10.78
C PHE A 353 3.91 15.51 10.80
N GLU A 354 4.78 16.50 10.96
CA GLU A 354 6.24 16.31 10.92
C GLU A 354 6.88 16.54 12.29
N ASP A 355 8.15 16.14 12.42
CA ASP A 355 8.87 16.14 13.69
C ASP A 355 8.08 15.41 14.80
N VAL A 356 7.54 14.25 14.43
CA VAL A 356 6.79 13.42 15.37
C VAL A 356 7.75 12.81 16.40
N CYS A 357 7.39 12.91 17.68
CA CYS A 357 8.09 12.30 18.80
C CYS A 357 7.10 11.66 19.78
N ASP A 358 7.64 10.87 20.72
CA ASP A 358 6.81 10.18 21.71
C ASP A 358 6.09 11.17 22.63
N GLU A 359 4.90 10.80 23.09
CA GLU A 359 4.14 11.49 24.11
C GLU A 359 5.00 11.62 25.38
N GLY A 360 4.95 12.78 26.05
CA GLY A 360 5.83 13.10 27.20
C GLY A 360 6.95 14.10 26.87
N CYS A 361 7.21 14.35 25.58
CA CYS A 361 8.08 15.45 25.13
C CYS A 361 7.30 16.75 24.80
N GLU A 362 6.13 16.93 25.42
CA GLU A 362 5.26 18.07 25.16
C GLU A 362 5.94 19.38 25.57
N GLY A 363 5.93 20.33 24.64
CA GLY A 363 6.42 21.68 24.89
C GLY A 363 5.25 22.66 24.81
N TYR A 364 4.94 23.28 25.92
CA TYR A 364 3.93 24.37 26.01
C TYR A 364 4.62 25.70 26.29
N ASN A 365 4.00 26.77 25.87
CA ASN A 365 4.48 28.12 26.16
C ASN A 365 3.83 28.68 27.42
N LEU A 366 4.36 29.80 27.90
CA LEU A 366 3.88 30.46 29.14
C LEU A 366 2.43 30.96 29.04
N PHE A 367 1.86 31.08 27.84
CA PHE A 367 0.51 31.55 27.60
C PHE A 367 -0.49 30.42 27.44
N THR A 368 -0.04 29.15 27.55
CA THR A 368 -0.91 28.00 27.38
C THR A 368 -1.83 27.86 28.59
N ASN A 369 -3.13 27.76 28.33
CA ASN A 369 -4.12 27.46 29.36
C ASN A 369 -4.13 25.93 29.62
N PHE A 370 -3.42 25.50 30.67
CA PHE A 370 -3.27 24.10 31.01
C PHE A 370 -4.60 23.41 31.36
N ASP A 371 -5.53 24.08 32.00
CA ASP A 371 -6.84 23.49 32.32
C ASP A 371 -7.64 23.20 31.04
N ALA A 372 -7.55 24.06 30.04
CA ALA A 372 -8.18 23.85 28.74
C ALA A 372 -7.53 22.71 27.97
N VAL A 373 -6.20 22.63 28.01
CA VAL A 373 -5.41 21.55 27.39
C VAL A 373 -5.79 20.19 27.99
N GLU A 374 -5.81 20.08 29.32
CA GLU A 374 -6.12 18.83 30.01
C GLU A 374 -7.58 18.39 29.78
N ARG A 375 -8.51 19.35 29.77
CA ARG A 375 -9.91 19.09 29.42
C ARG A 375 -10.05 18.59 27.99
N GLU A 376 -9.41 19.23 27.03
CA GLU A 376 -9.44 18.80 25.63
C GLU A 376 -8.83 17.39 25.45
N ARG A 377 -7.70 17.12 26.08
CA ARG A 377 -7.04 15.81 26.08
C ARG A 377 -7.99 14.72 26.60
N THR A 378 -8.62 14.96 27.76
CA THR A 378 -9.57 14.01 28.35
C THR A 378 -10.75 13.75 27.42
N VAL A 379 -11.32 14.79 26.81
CA VAL A 379 -12.43 14.64 25.85
C VAL A 379 -11.97 13.85 24.61
N GLN A 380 -10.80 14.18 24.04
CA GLN A 380 -10.29 13.47 22.88
C GLN A 380 -10.03 11.99 23.17
N GLN A 381 -9.44 11.67 24.34
CA GLN A 381 -9.21 10.29 24.73
C GLN A 381 -10.53 9.54 24.93
N THR A 382 -11.50 10.13 25.61
CA THR A 382 -12.83 9.52 25.81
C THR A 382 -13.52 9.23 24.46
N VAL A 383 -13.46 10.17 23.51
CA VAL A 383 -14.01 9.96 22.16
C VAL A 383 -13.29 8.83 21.42
N LEU A 384 -11.96 8.74 21.59
CA LEU A 384 -11.15 7.68 20.98
C LEU A 384 -11.56 6.31 21.53
N ASP A 385 -11.72 6.18 22.86
CA ASP A 385 -12.12 4.95 23.54
C ASP A 385 -13.53 4.50 23.12
N ILE A 386 -14.48 5.44 23.03
CA ILE A 386 -15.83 5.15 22.54
C ILE A 386 -15.78 4.65 21.08
N ARG A 387 -15.00 5.32 20.23
CA ARG A 387 -14.86 4.92 18.81
C ARG A 387 -14.19 3.55 18.66
N GLN A 388 -13.24 3.21 19.51
CA GLN A 388 -12.59 1.91 19.53
C GLN A 388 -13.58 0.80 19.91
N ARG A 389 -14.45 1.06 20.88
CA ARG A 389 -15.40 0.07 21.41
C ARG A 389 -16.65 -0.07 20.54
N TYR A 390 -17.17 1.02 20.03
CA TYR A 390 -18.48 1.06 19.35
C TYR A 390 -18.40 1.42 17.85
N GLY A 391 -17.18 1.57 17.33
CA GLY A 391 -16.91 1.91 15.94
C GLY A 391 -16.73 3.41 15.69
N LYS A 392 -16.03 3.72 14.58
CA LYS A 392 -15.56 5.08 14.26
C LYS A 392 -16.69 6.12 14.11
N ASN A 393 -17.92 5.70 13.82
CA ASN A 393 -19.08 6.57 13.67
C ASN A 393 -19.93 6.69 14.93
N ALA A 394 -19.55 6.06 16.06
CA ALA A 394 -20.31 6.12 17.32
C ALA A 394 -20.37 7.55 17.90
N VAL A 395 -19.31 8.33 17.71
CA VAL A 395 -19.25 9.75 18.09
C VAL A 395 -18.71 10.55 16.91
N LEU A 396 -19.50 11.47 16.38
CA LEU A 396 -19.14 12.36 15.29
C LEU A 396 -19.27 13.83 15.73
N ARG A 397 -18.48 14.69 15.10
CA ARG A 397 -18.60 16.14 15.28
C ARG A 397 -19.61 16.71 14.26
N GLY A 398 -20.23 17.86 14.56
CA GLY A 398 -21.20 18.51 13.64
C GLY A 398 -20.65 18.71 12.22
N ILE A 399 -19.36 19.01 12.08
CA ILE A 399 -18.70 19.16 10.78
C ILE A 399 -18.77 17.90 9.91
N ASN A 400 -18.84 16.71 10.50
CA ASN A 400 -18.93 15.44 9.77
C ASN A 400 -20.33 15.22 9.14
N TYR A 401 -21.29 16.07 9.43
CA TYR A 401 -22.64 16.05 8.85
C TYR A 401 -22.82 17.10 7.75
N MET A 402 -21.81 17.92 7.49
CA MET A 402 -21.84 18.86 6.36
C MET A 402 -21.95 18.07 5.04
N PRO A 403 -22.68 18.59 4.04
CA PRO A 403 -22.89 17.91 2.76
C PRO A 403 -21.60 17.53 2.02
N GLU A 404 -20.56 18.33 2.19
CA GLU A 404 -19.24 18.13 1.62
C GLU A 404 -18.32 17.23 2.47
N GLY A 405 -18.73 16.91 3.71
CA GLY A 405 -17.96 16.05 4.62
C GLY A 405 -17.74 14.64 4.07
N THR A 406 -16.55 14.10 4.23
CA THR A 406 -16.17 12.77 3.72
C THR A 406 -15.91 11.76 4.83
N GLN A 407 -15.66 12.22 6.05
CA GLN A 407 -15.15 11.36 7.12
C GLN A 407 -16.12 10.25 7.53
N ARG A 408 -17.41 10.53 7.54
CA ARG A 408 -18.46 9.59 7.93
C ARG A 408 -18.49 8.36 7.03
N GLU A 409 -18.39 8.57 5.72
CA GLU A 409 -18.30 7.48 4.73
C GLU A 409 -16.93 6.78 4.82
N ARG A 410 -15.84 7.55 4.90
CA ARG A 410 -14.48 7.03 4.98
C ARG A 410 -14.21 6.19 6.24
N ASN A 411 -14.94 6.40 7.31
CA ASN A 411 -14.86 5.55 8.50
C ASN A 411 -15.26 4.08 8.22
N GLY A 412 -16.06 3.84 7.19
CA GLY A 412 -16.40 2.52 6.66
C GLY A 412 -15.41 1.97 5.64
N PHE A 413 -14.27 2.66 5.40
CA PHE A 413 -13.26 2.23 4.43
C PHE A 413 -12.04 1.61 5.12
N ILE A 414 -11.42 0.66 4.42
CA ILE A 414 -10.11 0.11 4.73
C ILE A 414 -9.21 0.37 3.51
N GLY A 415 -8.05 1.00 3.72
CA GLY A 415 -7.14 1.33 2.62
C GLY A 415 -7.74 2.26 1.54
N GLY A 416 -8.80 3.03 1.88
CA GLY A 416 -9.50 3.92 0.95
C GLY A 416 -10.60 3.26 0.13
N HIS A 417 -10.94 2.00 0.41
CA HIS A 417 -11.98 1.20 -0.26
C HIS A 417 -12.99 0.66 0.76
N ARG A 418 -14.21 0.31 0.30
CA ARG A 418 -15.27 -0.20 1.18
C ARG A 418 -14.82 -1.42 1.95
N ALA A 419 -15.07 -1.45 3.26
CA ALA A 419 -14.77 -2.59 4.12
C ALA A 419 -15.64 -3.82 3.80
N GLY A 420 -16.88 -3.59 3.33
CA GLY A 420 -17.80 -4.68 2.98
C GLY A 420 -18.54 -5.29 4.15
N TYR A 421 -18.48 -4.67 5.34
CA TYR A 421 -19.39 -5.04 6.41
C TYR A 421 -20.79 -4.53 6.07
N ASP A 422 -21.74 -5.43 5.82
CA ASP A 422 -23.14 -5.08 5.87
C ASP A 422 -23.47 -4.61 7.29
N ASP A 423 -24.22 -3.52 7.42
CA ASP A 423 -24.64 -2.91 8.70
C ASP A 423 -25.45 -3.89 9.59
N LYS A 424 -25.73 -5.11 9.09
CA LYS A 424 -26.52 -6.14 9.75
C LYS A 424 -25.73 -7.04 10.72
N SER A 425 -24.41 -7.13 10.63
CA SER A 425 -23.60 -8.00 11.52
C SER A 425 -23.22 -7.38 12.86
N ARG A 426 -23.61 -6.13 13.14
CA ARG A 426 -23.40 -5.45 14.43
C ARG A 426 -24.58 -5.58 15.42
N LYS A 427 -25.52 -6.49 15.18
CA LYS A 427 -26.66 -6.78 16.08
C LYS A 427 -26.59 -8.19 16.65
N SER A 428 -25.43 -8.59 17.19
CA SER A 428 -25.35 -9.74 18.09
C SER A 428 -24.28 -9.49 19.14
#